data_bd4afc43049d7989173d9553a90878db
#
_entry.id   bd4afc43049d7989173d9553a90878db
#
_cell.length_a   1.000
_cell.length_b   1.000
_cell.length_c   1.000
_cell.angle_alpha   90.00
_cell.angle_beta   90.00
_cell.angle_gamma   90.00
#
_symmetry.space_group_name_H-M   'P 1'
#
loop_
_entity.id
_entity.type
_entity.pdbx_description
1 polymer ?
#
loop_
_entity_poly.entity_id
_entity_poly.type
_entity_poly.pdbx_seq_one_letter_code
_entity_poly.pdbx_strand_id
1 'polypeptide(L)'
;MGLPEIWFVAIAVLFTGYFVLEGFDFGVGMLMPIIGRDGSAAVGERRRRAVLNTIGPVWDGNEVWLITAGGALFAAFPEWYATLFSGFYLPLLLILVALILRICAIEWRGKIDDPVWRRRCDLGIGIGSWVPAVLWGVAFANIVSGVAIDENKKVTAGFFDLLGPYALLGGAATAVVFALHGAVFIALKTSGDVHEDAARMALQLSVPAVIVGGGFALWTQLAYGKEWTWIVVGVAAASLLAVV
;
A
#
# COMPACT_ATOMS: atom_id res chain seq x y z
N MET A 1 2.81 12.44 29.26
CA MET A 1 2.65 12.56 27.81
C MET A 1 2.33 14.02 27.50
N GLY A 2 3.21 14.73 26.81
CA GLY A 2 2.97 16.10 26.39
C GLY A 2 2.19 16.16 25.08
N LEU A 3 1.85 17.36 24.62
CA LEU A 3 1.10 17.59 23.39
C LEU A 3 1.81 17.03 22.12
N PRO A 4 3.15 17.16 21.97
CA PRO A 4 3.85 16.59 20.82
C PRO A 4 3.76 15.06 20.72
N GLU A 5 3.86 14.34 21.84
CA GLU A 5 3.75 12.89 21.86
C GLU A 5 2.34 12.43 21.49
N ILE A 6 1.31 13.16 21.93
CA ILE A 6 -0.09 12.87 21.58
C ILE A 6 -0.29 13.01 20.07
N TRP A 7 0.20 14.10 19.47
CA TRP A 7 0.12 14.31 18.01
C TRP A 7 0.92 13.27 17.23
N PHE A 8 2.11 12.90 17.73
CA PHE A 8 2.90 11.83 17.09
C PHE A 8 2.13 10.51 17.04
N VAL A 9 1.54 10.10 18.16
CA VAL A 9 0.73 8.87 18.23
C VAL A 9 -0.51 8.99 17.33
N ALA A 10 -1.20 10.12 17.33
CA ALA A 10 -2.36 10.33 16.47
C ALA A 10 -2.02 10.20 14.97
N ILE A 11 -0.90 10.81 14.54
CA ILE A 11 -0.42 10.71 13.16
C ILE A 11 -0.01 9.27 12.82
N ALA A 12 0.67 8.57 13.73
CA ALA A 12 1.03 7.17 13.56
C ALA A 12 -0.22 6.27 13.40
N VAL A 13 -1.28 6.52 14.17
CA VAL A 13 -2.57 5.83 14.03
C VAL A 13 -3.22 6.14 12.68
N LEU A 14 -3.19 7.39 12.21
CA LEU A 14 -3.74 7.78 10.92
C LEU A 14 -3.02 7.08 9.75
N PHE A 15 -1.69 7.05 9.74
CA PHE A 15 -0.94 6.31 8.72
C PHE A 15 -1.16 4.79 8.80
N THR A 16 -1.21 4.23 10.01
CA THR A 16 -1.53 2.81 10.19
C THR A 16 -2.91 2.48 9.67
N GLY A 17 -3.91 3.30 10.00
CA GLY A 17 -5.26 3.19 9.49
C GLY A 17 -5.32 3.28 7.97
N TYR A 18 -4.57 4.21 7.37
CA TYR A 18 -4.43 4.30 5.92
C TYR A 18 -3.91 2.99 5.32
N PHE A 19 -2.82 2.42 5.84
CA PHE A 19 -2.28 1.17 5.31
C PHE A 19 -3.19 -0.03 5.52
N VAL A 20 -3.98 -0.06 6.58
CA VAL A 20 -4.99 -1.11 6.79
C VAL A 20 -6.14 -0.97 5.80
N LEU A 21 -6.65 0.23 5.59
CA LEU A 21 -7.82 0.47 4.76
C LEU A 21 -7.47 0.54 3.27
N GLU A 22 -6.50 1.34 2.90
CA GLU A 22 -6.07 1.48 1.49
C GLU A 22 -5.24 0.28 1.02
N GLY A 23 -4.61 -0.47 1.93
CA GLY A 23 -3.82 -1.64 1.59
C GLY A 23 -4.60 -2.73 0.87
N PHE A 24 -5.85 -3.02 1.29
CA PHE A 24 -6.66 -3.97 0.53
C PHE A 24 -7.17 -3.37 -0.78
N ASP A 25 -7.41 -2.06 -0.87
CA ASP A 25 -7.80 -1.39 -2.11
C ASP A 25 -6.70 -1.48 -3.17
N PHE A 26 -5.42 -1.26 -2.78
CA PHE A 26 -4.28 -1.52 -3.65
C PHE A 26 -4.22 -2.98 -4.08
N GLY A 27 -4.36 -3.90 -3.14
CA GLY A 27 -4.36 -5.33 -3.43
C GLY A 27 -5.44 -5.74 -4.42
N VAL A 28 -6.65 -5.21 -4.29
CA VAL A 28 -7.75 -5.42 -5.23
C VAL A 28 -7.38 -4.91 -6.63
N GLY A 29 -6.82 -3.71 -6.75
CA GLY A 29 -6.38 -3.16 -8.03
C GLY A 29 -5.23 -3.92 -8.66
N MET A 30 -4.31 -4.48 -7.86
CA MET A 30 -3.21 -5.33 -8.31
C MET A 30 -3.70 -6.67 -8.86
N LEU A 31 -4.69 -7.29 -8.22
CA LEU A 31 -5.19 -8.62 -8.52
C LEU A 31 -6.30 -8.66 -9.57
N MET A 32 -7.03 -7.57 -9.75
CA MET A 32 -8.14 -7.47 -10.71
C MET A 32 -7.77 -7.94 -12.13
N PRO A 33 -6.63 -7.54 -12.74
CA PRO A 33 -6.26 -8.00 -14.07
C PRO A 33 -5.99 -9.51 -14.13
N ILE A 34 -5.55 -10.10 -13.01
CA ILE A 34 -5.23 -11.53 -12.92
C ILE A 34 -6.51 -12.34 -12.83
N ILE A 35 -7.39 -12.02 -11.89
CA ILE A 35 -8.69 -12.70 -11.69
C ILE A 35 -9.59 -12.55 -12.91
N GLY A 36 -9.47 -11.47 -13.66
CA GLY A 36 -10.24 -11.23 -14.87
C GLY A 36 -9.69 -11.88 -16.15
N ARG A 37 -8.68 -12.78 -16.09
CA ARG A 37 -8.10 -13.41 -17.29
C ARG A 37 -8.85 -14.63 -17.76
N ASP A 38 -9.54 -15.34 -16.88
CA ASP A 38 -10.12 -16.63 -17.19
C ASP A 38 -11.45 -16.52 -17.95
N GLY A 39 -11.64 -17.41 -18.91
CA GLY A 39 -12.86 -17.54 -19.70
C GLY A 39 -12.91 -16.62 -20.93
N SER A 40 -14.11 -16.44 -21.48
CA SER A 40 -14.35 -15.54 -22.60
C SER A 40 -14.20 -14.06 -22.19
N ALA A 41 -14.06 -13.15 -23.17
CA ALA A 41 -13.97 -11.71 -22.91
C ALA A 41 -15.12 -11.19 -22.05
N ALA A 42 -16.34 -11.70 -22.25
CA ALA A 42 -17.51 -11.31 -21.47
C ALA A 42 -17.45 -11.84 -20.02
N VAL A 43 -16.93 -13.04 -19.81
CA VAL A 43 -16.73 -13.63 -18.48
C VAL A 43 -15.66 -12.83 -17.74
N GLY A 44 -14.51 -12.60 -18.36
CA GLY A 44 -13.43 -11.79 -17.77
C GLY A 44 -13.87 -10.38 -17.39
N GLU A 45 -14.71 -9.76 -18.22
CA GLU A 45 -15.25 -8.42 -17.90
C GLU A 45 -16.19 -8.46 -16.68
N ARG A 46 -17.07 -9.46 -16.57
CA ARG A 46 -17.93 -9.61 -15.38
C ARG A 46 -17.11 -9.83 -14.11
N ARG A 47 -16.06 -10.64 -14.19
CA ARG A 47 -15.15 -10.92 -13.07
C ARG A 47 -14.42 -9.65 -12.62
N ARG A 48 -13.84 -8.87 -13.55
CA ARG A 48 -13.22 -7.57 -13.23
C ARG A 48 -14.17 -6.59 -12.56
N ARG A 49 -15.41 -6.52 -13.06
CA ARG A 49 -16.46 -5.68 -12.40
C ARG A 49 -16.78 -6.17 -11.00
N ALA A 50 -16.92 -7.50 -10.81
CA ALA A 50 -17.16 -8.05 -9.49
C ALA A 50 -16.05 -7.69 -8.50
N VAL A 51 -14.79 -7.81 -8.93
CA VAL A 51 -13.62 -7.43 -8.13
C VAL A 51 -13.65 -5.94 -7.78
N LEU A 52 -13.82 -5.04 -8.76
CA LEU A 52 -13.85 -3.59 -8.50
C LEU A 52 -15.03 -3.17 -7.61
N ASN A 53 -16.17 -3.83 -7.74
CA ASN A 53 -17.33 -3.53 -6.90
C ASN A 53 -17.09 -3.84 -5.41
N THR A 54 -16.09 -4.63 -5.05
CA THR A 54 -15.74 -4.90 -3.65
C THR A 54 -15.24 -3.66 -2.94
N ILE A 55 -14.51 -2.79 -3.64
CA ILE A 55 -13.95 -1.55 -3.11
C ILE A 55 -14.81 -0.33 -3.42
N GLY A 56 -15.71 -0.41 -4.40
CA GLY A 56 -16.52 0.69 -4.88
C GLY A 56 -17.18 1.53 -3.78
N PRO A 57 -17.74 0.94 -2.71
CA PRO A 57 -18.40 1.70 -1.63
C PRO A 57 -17.45 2.36 -0.62
N VAL A 58 -16.15 2.07 -0.63
CA VAL A 58 -15.25 2.41 0.49
C VAL A 58 -13.96 3.12 0.09
N TRP A 59 -13.48 2.97 -1.16
CA TRP A 59 -12.16 3.43 -1.59
C TRP A 59 -11.93 4.93 -1.36
N ASP A 60 -12.90 5.79 -1.60
CA ASP A 60 -12.78 7.24 -1.43
C ASP A 60 -12.64 7.63 0.05
N GLY A 61 -13.40 6.95 0.92
CA GLY A 61 -13.29 7.11 2.37
C GLY A 61 -11.94 6.64 2.91
N ASN A 62 -11.37 5.58 2.32
CA ASN A 62 -10.06 5.05 2.73
C ASN A 62 -8.93 6.03 2.38
N GLU A 63 -9.00 6.69 1.23
CA GLU A 63 -7.98 7.70 0.84
C GLU A 63 -7.98 8.95 1.72
N VAL A 64 -9.10 9.29 2.36
CA VAL A 64 -9.19 10.44 3.29
C VAL A 64 -8.20 10.29 4.46
N TRP A 65 -7.87 9.07 4.87
CA TRP A 65 -6.91 8.83 5.94
C TRP A 65 -5.52 9.37 5.60
N LEU A 66 -5.08 9.25 4.35
CA LEU A 66 -3.80 9.82 3.91
C LEU A 66 -3.82 11.36 3.97
N ILE A 67 -4.89 11.97 3.48
CA ILE A 67 -5.04 13.43 3.49
C ILE A 67 -5.06 13.95 4.92
N THR A 68 -5.77 13.26 5.80
CA THR A 68 -5.85 13.61 7.23
C THR A 68 -4.50 13.44 7.91
N ALA A 69 -3.77 12.35 7.64
CA ALA A 69 -2.43 12.12 8.20
C ALA A 69 -1.43 13.20 7.75
N GLY A 70 -1.42 13.53 6.45
CA GLY A 70 -0.57 14.58 5.89
C GLY A 70 -0.92 15.96 6.43
N GLY A 71 -2.21 16.29 6.55
CA GLY A 71 -2.68 17.55 7.14
C GLY A 71 -2.35 17.67 8.62
N ALA A 72 -2.50 16.59 9.39
CA ALA A 72 -2.12 16.54 10.80
C ALA A 72 -0.59 16.67 10.99
N LEU A 73 0.20 16.01 10.12
CA LEU A 73 1.66 16.14 10.12
C LEU A 73 2.09 17.59 9.83
N PHE A 74 1.47 18.23 8.83
CA PHE A 74 1.73 19.63 8.49
C PHE A 74 1.40 20.57 9.67
N ALA A 75 0.25 20.37 10.31
CA ALA A 75 -0.20 21.23 11.39
C ALA A 75 0.61 21.06 12.69
N ALA A 76 0.93 19.81 13.05
CA ALA A 76 1.60 19.51 14.32
C ALA A 76 3.14 19.55 14.22
N PHE A 77 3.71 19.22 13.08
CA PHE A 77 5.15 19.12 12.85
C PHE A 77 5.57 19.75 11.50
N PRO A 78 5.40 21.07 11.31
CA PRO A 78 5.61 21.72 10.01
C PRO A 78 7.05 21.58 9.48
N GLU A 79 8.06 21.60 10.35
CA GLU A 79 9.46 21.43 9.94
C GLU A 79 9.72 20.00 9.45
N TRP A 80 9.22 18.99 10.17
CA TRP A 80 9.33 17.60 9.75
C TRP A 80 8.59 17.35 8.43
N TYR A 81 7.36 17.88 8.31
CA TYR A 81 6.61 17.85 7.05
C TYR A 81 7.43 18.43 5.89
N ALA A 82 7.99 19.64 6.06
CA ALA A 82 8.76 20.30 5.02
C ALA A 82 10.01 19.50 4.61
N THR A 83 10.75 18.95 5.58
CA THR A 83 11.94 18.14 5.34
C THR A 83 11.61 16.85 4.60
N LEU A 84 10.57 16.11 5.04
CA LEU A 84 10.13 14.88 4.40
C LEU A 84 9.62 15.11 2.98
N PHE A 85 8.71 16.07 2.78
CA PHE A 85 8.13 16.33 1.47
C PHE A 85 9.13 16.87 0.46
N SER A 86 10.15 17.61 0.91
CA SER A 86 11.24 18.03 0.03
C SER A 86 12.20 16.89 -0.31
N GLY A 87 12.58 16.07 0.66
CA GLY A 87 13.52 14.97 0.48
C GLY A 87 12.93 13.78 -0.29
N PHE A 88 11.66 13.49 -0.07
CA PHE A 88 10.93 12.44 -0.77
C PHE A 88 10.06 12.97 -1.92
N TYR A 89 10.41 14.16 -2.46
CA TYR A 89 9.59 14.83 -3.49
C TYR A 89 9.24 13.90 -4.66
N LEU A 90 10.23 13.25 -5.28
CA LEU A 90 9.98 12.39 -6.43
C LEU A 90 9.15 11.14 -6.07
N PRO A 91 9.47 10.35 -5.03
CA PRO A 91 8.62 9.25 -4.60
C PRO A 91 7.18 9.67 -4.30
N LEU A 92 6.99 10.76 -3.56
CA LEU A 92 5.66 11.26 -3.20
C LEU A 92 4.90 11.79 -4.42
N LEU A 93 5.58 12.46 -5.36
CA LEU A 93 4.98 12.86 -6.62
C LEU A 93 4.52 11.67 -7.45
N LEU A 94 5.34 10.61 -7.53
CA LEU A 94 4.97 9.38 -8.26
C LEU A 94 3.78 8.68 -7.60
N ILE A 95 3.73 8.61 -6.26
CA ILE A 95 2.57 8.10 -5.53
C ILE A 95 1.33 8.93 -5.88
N LEU A 96 1.40 10.26 -5.77
CA LEU A 96 0.28 11.14 -6.06
C LEU A 96 -0.24 10.98 -7.50
N VAL A 97 0.65 10.98 -8.49
CA VAL A 97 0.26 10.77 -9.90
C VAL A 97 -0.37 9.40 -10.10
N ALA A 98 0.17 8.36 -9.46
CA ALA A 98 -0.38 7.01 -9.53
C ALA A 98 -1.78 6.93 -8.90
N LEU A 99 -2.01 7.57 -7.75
CA LEU A 99 -3.32 7.65 -7.09
C LEU A 99 -4.33 8.40 -7.98
N ILE A 100 -3.96 9.55 -8.56
CA ILE A 100 -4.83 10.30 -9.48
C ILE A 100 -5.21 9.42 -10.68
N LEU A 101 -4.23 8.75 -11.30
CA LEU A 101 -4.48 7.84 -12.42
C LEU A 101 -5.44 6.71 -12.04
N ARG A 102 -5.24 6.10 -10.86
CA ARG A 102 -6.08 5.03 -10.33
C ARG A 102 -7.52 5.49 -10.14
N ILE A 103 -7.74 6.61 -9.45
CA ILE A 103 -9.06 7.17 -9.16
C ILE A 103 -9.80 7.50 -10.45
N CYS A 104 -9.17 8.24 -11.38
CA CYS A 104 -9.75 8.54 -12.67
C CYS A 104 -10.11 7.26 -13.44
N ALA A 105 -9.25 6.24 -13.38
CA ALA A 105 -9.49 4.98 -14.07
C ALA A 105 -10.67 4.21 -13.45
N ILE A 106 -10.79 4.14 -12.12
CA ILE A 106 -11.92 3.49 -11.42
C ILE A 106 -13.23 4.17 -11.79
N GLU A 107 -13.30 5.50 -11.66
CA GLU A 107 -14.53 6.27 -11.88
C GLU A 107 -15.00 6.25 -13.34
N TRP A 108 -14.07 6.29 -14.28
CA TRP A 108 -14.41 6.44 -15.68
C TRP A 108 -14.45 5.15 -16.47
N ARG A 109 -13.99 4.03 -15.88
CA ARG A 109 -13.98 2.72 -16.53
C ARG A 109 -15.33 2.30 -17.11
N GLY A 110 -16.40 2.56 -16.38
CA GLY A 110 -17.76 2.21 -16.75
C GLY A 110 -18.52 3.24 -17.57
N LYS A 111 -17.95 4.45 -17.78
CA LYS A 111 -18.64 5.57 -18.47
C LYS A 111 -18.68 5.40 -19.98
N ILE A 112 -17.73 4.67 -20.56
CA ILE A 112 -17.63 4.45 -22.01
C ILE A 112 -17.73 2.95 -22.27
N ASP A 113 -18.66 2.57 -23.13
CA ASP A 113 -18.87 1.17 -23.54
C ASP A 113 -17.95 0.79 -24.70
N ASP A 114 -16.63 0.78 -24.41
CA ASP A 114 -15.58 0.40 -25.33
C ASP A 114 -14.58 -0.53 -24.63
N PRO A 115 -14.29 -1.71 -25.19
CA PRO A 115 -13.32 -2.65 -24.64
C PRO A 115 -11.89 -2.11 -24.56
N VAL A 116 -11.48 -1.25 -25.49
CA VAL A 116 -10.14 -0.63 -25.49
C VAL A 116 -10.03 0.38 -24.37
N TRP A 117 -11.07 1.18 -24.16
CA TRP A 117 -11.16 2.10 -23.04
C TRP A 117 -11.05 1.38 -21.69
N ARG A 118 -11.87 0.33 -21.50
CA ARG A 118 -11.83 -0.46 -20.26
C ARG A 118 -10.45 -1.05 -20.00
N ARG A 119 -9.78 -1.57 -21.03
CA ARG A 119 -8.41 -2.09 -20.89
C ARG A 119 -7.40 -1.02 -20.49
N ARG A 120 -7.52 0.21 -20.99
CA ARG A 120 -6.68 1.33 -20.57
C ARG A 120 -6.92 1.71 -19.11
N CYS A 121 -8.19 1.73 -18.70
CA CYS A 121 -8.54 1.94 -17.30
C CYS A 121 -8.01 0.82 -16.41
N ASP A 122 -8.14 -0.45 -16.83
CA ASP A 122 -7.59 -1.60 -16.09
C ASP A 122 -6.07 -1.46 -15.88
N LEU A 123 -5.35 -1.02 -16.91
CA LEU A 123 -3.91 -0.73 -16.79
C LEU A 123 -3.64 0.43 -15.82
N GLY A 124 -4.43 1.51 -15.90
CA GLY A 124 -4.33 2.65 -14.98
C GLY A 124 -4.58 2.26 -13.53
N ILE A 125 -5.59 1.41 -13.27
CA ILE A 125 -5.87 0.87 -11.94
C ILE A 125 -4.70 0.01 -11.46
N GLY A 126 -4.17 -0.86 -12.31
CA GLY A 126 -3.03 -1.71 -11.96
C GLY A 126 -1.78 -0.91 -11.62
N ILE A 127 -1.35 0.01 -12.49
CA ILE A 127 -0.19 0.89 -12.24
C ILE A 127 -0.43 1.73 -10.98
N GLY A 128 -1.63 2.35 -10.88
CA GLY A 128 -2.02 3.19 -9.75
C GLY A 128 -2.13 2.45 -8.42
N SER A 129 -2.13 1.12 -8.43
CA SER A 129 -2.11 0.27 -7.23
C SER A 129 -0.70 -0.26 -6.92
N TRP A 130 0.05 -0.73 -7.92
CA TRP A 130 1.40 -1.24 -7.73
C TRP A 130 2.40 -0.16 -7.31
N VAL A 131 2.36 1.01 -7.94
CA VAL A 131 3.32 2.08 -7.66
C VAL A 131 3.23 2.57 -6.21
N PRO A 132 2.04 2.95 -5.68
CA PRO A 132 1.94 3.33 -4.28
C PRO A 132 2.28 2.18 -3.32
N ALA A 133 1.83 0.95 -3.61
CA ALA A 133 2.10 -0.21 -2.77
C ALA A 133 3.61 -0.43 -2.54
N VAL A 134 4.44 -0.26 -3.58
CA VAL A 134 5.90 -0.38 -3.47
C VAL A 134 6.52 0.87 -2.85
N LEU A 135 6.16 2.06 -3.34
CA LEU A 135 6.84 3.29 -2.93
C LEU A 135 6.55 3.70 -1.49
N TRP A 136 5.37 3.37 -0.95
CA TRP A 136 5.11 3.56 0.48
C TRP A 136 6.04 2.71 1.35
N GLY A 137 6.25 1.45 0.99
CA GLY A 137 7.19 0.58 1.71
C GLY A 137 8.63 1.09 1.64
N VAL A 138 9.06 1.55 0.46
CA VAL A 138 10.38 2.19 0.27
C VAL A 138 10.50 3.44 1.14
N ALA A 139 9.48 4.31 1.14
CA ALA A 139 9.51 5.56 1.91
C ALA A 139 9.58 5.30 3.41
N PHE A 140 8.72 4.42 3.95
CA PHE A 140 8.73 4.10 5.38
C PHE A 140 9.99 3.36 5.82
N ALA A 141 10.55 2.48 4.99
CA ALA A 141 11.83 1.85 5.28
C ALA A 141 12.96 2.88 5.40
N ASN A 142 13.00 3.87 4.50
CA ASN A 142 13.97 4.97 4.61
C ASN A 142 13.76 5.83 5.87
N ILE A 143 12.52 6.08 6.27
CA ILE A 143 12.24 6.80 7.53
C ILE A 143 12.76 6.00 8.73
N VAL A 144 12.56 4.67 8.74
CA VAL A 144 13.04 3.80 9.83
C VAL A 144 14.56 3.71 9.86
N SER A 145 15.23 3.54 8.71
CA SER A 145 16.70 3.48 8.64
C SER A 145 17.37 4.85 8.89
N GLY A 146 16.61 5.93 8.76
CA GLY A 146 17.11 7.28 8.77
C GLY A 146 17.64 7.73 7.42
N VAL A 147 17.39 8.98 7.06
CA VAL A 147 17.97 9.64 5.88
C VAL A 147 18.95 10.73 6.33
N ALA A 148 20.01 10.94 5.57
CA ALA A 148 20.97 11.99 5.85
C ALA A 148 20.32 13.37 5.67
N ILE A 149 20.40 14.21 6.71
CA ILE A 149 19.83 15.57 6.76
C ILE A 149 20.97 16.53 7.08
N ASP A 150 21.09 17.62 6.33
CA ASP A 150 22.08 18.67 6.58
C ASP A 150 21.66 19.62 7.72
N GLU A 151 22.55 20.56 8.04
CA GLU A 151 22.33 21.59 9.08
C GLU A 151 21.13 22.51 8.75
N ASN A 152 20.75 22.61 7.49
CA ASN A 152 19.60 23.38 7.02
C ASN A 152 18.29 22.56 7.00
N LYS A 153 18.27 21.39 7.63
CA LYS A 153 17.11 20.46 7.66
C LYS A 153 16.69 19.95 6.29
N LYS A 154 17.64 19.86 5.33
CA LYS A 154 17.38 19.32 4.00
C LYS A 154 17.92 17.90 3.90
N VAL A 155 17.13 17.01 3.33
CA VAL A 155 17.58 15.65 2.97
C VAL A 155 18.61 15.77 1.84
N THR A 156 19.79 15.19 2.07
CA THR A 156 20.91 15.22 1.10
C THR A 156 20.94 14.00 0.19
N ALA A 157 20.14 12.96 0.50
CA ALA A 157 20.03 11.75 -0.31
C ALA A 157 19.37 12.04 -1.65
N GLY A 158 19.96 11.57 -2.74
CA GLY A 158 19.34 11.56 -4.07
C GLY A 158 18.27 10.47 -4.19
N PHE A 159 17.47 10.53 -5.27
CA PHE A 159 16.40 9.55 -5.51
C PHE A 159 16.91 8.09 -5.48
N PHE A 160 18.03 7.81 -6.10
CA PHE A 160 18.59 6.46 -6.15
C PHE A 160 19.17 6.00 -4.81
N ASP A 161 19.61 6.92 -3.96
CA ASP A 161 20.09 6.59 -2.62
C ASP A 161 18.97 6.07 -1.72
N LEU A 162 17.70 6.47 -2.01
CA LEU A 162 16.52 5.98 -1.33
C LEU A 162 16.14 4.54 -1.75
N LEU A 163 16.76 3.98 -2.79
CA LEU A 163 16.49 2.64 -3.30
C LEU A 163 17.49 1.60 -2.79
N GLY A 164 17.99 1.75 -1.57
CA GLY A 164 18.85 0.78 -0.92
C GLY A 164 18.18 -0.59 -0.72
N PRO A 165 18.96 -1.68 -0.51
CA PRO A 165 18.41 -3.03 -0.38
C PRO A 165 17.34 -3.18 0.71
N TYR A 166 17.52 -2.52 1.85
CA TYR A 166 16.55 -2.52 2.93
C TYR A 166 15.25 -1.82 2.52
N ALA A 167 15.34 -0.67 1.84
CA ALA A 167 14.18 0.07 1.35
C ALA A 167 13.43 -0.72 0.27
N LEU A 168 14.14 -1.37 -0.65
CA LEU A 168 13.53 -2.23 -1.67
C LEU A 168 12.83 -3.45 -1.05
N LEU A 169 13.40 -4.04 0.00
CA LEU A 169 12.75 -5.10 0.75
C LEU A 169 11.47 -4.59 1.43
N GLY A 170 11.49 -3.37 1.98
CA GLY A 170 10.29 -2.71 2.52
C GLY A 170 9.19 -2.52 1.47
N GLY A 171 9.57 -2.06 0.27
CA GLY A 171 8.66 -1.95 -0.87
C GLY A 171 8.08 -3.29 -1.32
N ALA A 172 8.89 -4.34 -1.37
CA ALA A 172 8.43 -5.69 -1.68
C ALA A 172 7.49 -6.24 -0.58
N ALA A 173 7.81 -5.98 0.69
CA ALA A 173 6.99 -6.40 1.82
C ALA A 173 5.59 -5.78 1.79
N THR A 174 5.49 -4.46 1.61
CA THR A 174 4.19 -3.79 1.51
C THR A 174 3.40 -4.26 0.29
N ALA A 175 4.04 -4.40 -0.88
CA ALA A 175 3.38 -4.88 -2.08
C ALA A 175 2.78 -6.29 -1.91
N VAL A 176 3.54 -7.24 -1.35
CA VAL A 176 3.07 -8.62 -1.15
C VAL A 176 1.98 -8.68 -0.06
N VAL A 177 2.15 -7.95 1.05
CA VAL A 177 1.16 -7.90 2.13
C VAL A 177 -0.15 -7.26 1.63
N PHE A 178 -0.09 -6.18 0.85
CA PHE A 178 -1.28 -5.57 0.27
C PHE A 178 -1.96 -6.47 -0.76
N ALA A 179 -1.18 -7.19 -1.59
CA ALA A 179 -1.74 -8.17 -2.51
C ALA A 179 -2.47 -9.30 -1.74
N LEU A 180 -1.88 -9.84 -0.68
CA LEU A 180 -2.51 -10.82 0.19
C LEU A 180 -3.79 -10.26 0.83
N HIS A 181 -3.73 -9.06 1.37
CA HIS A 181 -4.86 -8.38 1.99
C HIS A 181 -6.01 -8.18 0.99
N GLY A 182 -5.71 -7.73 -0.23
CA GLY A 182 -6.69 -7.62 -1.30
C GLY A 182 -7.28 -8.95 -1.72
N ALA A 183 -6.49 -10.03 -1.80
CA ALA A 183 -6.99 -11.36 -2.11
C ALA A 183 -8.00 -11.85 -1.05
N VAL A 184 -7.66 -11.69 0.24
CA VAL A 184 -8.57 -12.01 1.35
C VAL A 184 -9.83 -11.16 1.29
N PHE A 185 -9.70 -9.85 1.05
CA PHE A 185 -10.84 -8.95 0.96
C PHE A 185 -11.79 -9.32 -0.19
N ILE A 186 -11.25 -9.62 -1.39
CA ILE A 186 -12.05 -10.09 -2.54
C ILE A 186 -12.77 -11.38 -2.16
N ALA A 187 -12.09 -12.35 -1.56
CA ALA A 187 -12.69 -13.60 -1.13
C ALA A 187 -13.85 -13.37 -0.15
N LEU A 188 -13.69 -12.48 0.82
CA LEU A 188 -14.73 -12.15 1.80
C LEU A 188 -15.96 -11.45 1.19
N LYS A 189 -15.80 -10.72 0.08
CA LYS A 189 -16.82 -9.87 -0.52
C LYS A 189 -17.48 -10.48 -1.77
N THR A 190 -17.00 -11.62 -2.26
CA THR A 190 -17.49 -12.26 -3.48
C THR A 190 -17.95 -13.69 -3.22
N SER A 191 -18.58 -14.30 -4.23
CA SER A 191 -19.03 -15.70 -4.22
C SER A 191 -18.74 -16.38 -5.56
N GLY A 192 -18.85 -17.71 -5.60
CA GLY A 192 -18.58 -18.50 -6.80
C GLY A 192 -17.12 -18.41 -7.26
N ASP A 193 -16.91 -18.48 -8.58
CA ASP A 193 -15.56 -18.58 -9.18
C ASP A 193 -14.58 -17.47 -8.74
N VAL A 194 -15.08 -16.25 -8.55
CA VAL A 194 -14.23 -15.13 -8.11
C VAL A 194 -13.75 -15.31 -6.66
N HIS A 195 -14.65 -15.81 -5.79
CA HIS A 195 -14.30 -16.16 -4.42
C HIS A 195 -13.24 -17.26 -4.38
N GLU A 196 -13.45 -18.34 -5.13
CA GLU A 196 -12.55 -19.51 -5.13
C GLU A 196 -11.15 -19.14 -5.63
N ASP A 197 -11.08 -18.33 -6.70
CA ASP A 197 -9.79 -17.88 -7.23
C ASP A 197 -9.10 -16.90 -6.27
N ALA A 198 -9.83 -15.98 -5.66
CA ALA A 198 -9.28 -15.06 -4.69
C ALA A 198 -8.78 -15.78 -3.43
N ALA A 199 -9.52 -16.78 -2.93
CA ALA A 199 -9.10 -17.61 -1.80
C ALA A 199 -7.83 -18.42 -2.14
N ARG A 200 -7.77 -19.00 -3.35
CA ARG A 200 -6.57 -19.70 -3.83
C ARG A 200 -5.36 -18.76 -3.93
N MET A 201 -5.57 -17.54 -4.44
CA MET A 201 -4.51 -16.53 -4.51
C MET A 201 -4.06 -16.08 -3.13
N ALA A 202 -4.97 -15.94 -2.15
CA ALA A 202 -4.61 -15.64 -0.77
C ALA A 202 -3.68 -16.72 -0.19
N LEU A 203 -4.00 -18.01 -0.38
CA LEU A 203 -3.12 -19.10 0.03
C LEU A 203 -1.76 -19.07 -0.68
N GLN A 204 -1.71 -18.74 -1.98
CA GLN A 204 -0.46 -18.64 -2.73
C GLN A 204 0.39 -17.42 -2.29
N LEU A 205 -0.24 -16.31 -1.93
CA LEU A 205 0.43 -15.09 -1.48
C LEU A 205 0.85 -15.15 -0.02
N SER A 206 0.26 -16.03 0.79
CA SER A 206 0.59 -16.14 2.22
C SER A 206 2.07 -16.50 2.45
N VAL A 207 2.60 -17.46 1.69
CA VAL A 207 4.01 -17.87 1.80
C VAL A 207 4.99 -16.73 1.47
N PRO A 208 4.91 -16.06 0.29
CA PRO A 208 5.76 -14.91 0.04
C PRO A 208 5.53 -13.75 1.02
N ALA A 209 4.31 -13.54 1.54
CA ALA A 209 4.06 -12.52 2.56
C ALA A 209 4.80 -12.82 3.87
N VAL A 210 4.79 -14.08 4.32
CA VAL A 210 5.55 -14.51 5.51
C VAL A 210 7.05 -14.37 5.28
N ILE A 211 7.56 -14.79 4.13
CA ILE A 211 9.00 -14.74 3.85
C ILE A 211 9.48 -13.29 3.72
N VAL A 212 8.83 -12.50 2.87
CA VAL A 212 9.28 -11.14 2.56
C VAL A 212 8.92 -10.17 3.68
N GLY A 213 7.67 -10.22 4.18
CA GLY A 213 7.22 -9.39 5.30
C GLY A 213 7.93 -9.74 6.60
N GLY A 214 8.07 -11.04 6.91
CA GLY A 214 8.84 -11.53 8.06
C GLY A 214 10.33 -11.18 7.94
N GLY A 215 10.93 -11.33 6.77
CA GLY A 215 12.32 -10.93 6.50
C GLY A 215 12.54 -9.44 6.70
N PHE A 216 11.62 -8.59 6.23
CA PHE A 216 11.68 -7.14 6.47
C PHE A 216 11.52 -6.80 7.97
N ALA A 217 10.56 -7.42 8.66
CA ALA A 217 10.36 -7.20 10.09
C ALA A 217 11.59 -7.64 10.91
N LEU A 218 12.18 -8.80 10.57
CA LEU A 218 13.39 -9.31 11.22
C LEU A 218 14.59 -8.39 10.97
N TRP A 219 14.83 -7.96 9.71
CA TRP A 219 15.90 -7.01 9.41
C TRP A 219 15.71 -5.70 10.17
N THR A 220 14.49 -5.15 10.16
CA THR A 220 14.15 -3.93 10.90
C THR A 220 14.48 -4.08 12.39
N GLN A 221 14.09 -5.21 12.99
CA GLN A 221 14.34 -5.47 14.41
C GLN A 221 15.83 -5.59 14.73
N LEU A 222 16.58 -6.31 13.91
CA LEU A 222 18.02 -6.55 14.17
C LEU A 222 18.88 -5.30 13.94
N ALA A 223 18.53 -4.45 12.96
CA ALA A 223 19.33 -3.29 12.59
C ALA A 223 18.90 -2.01 13.34
N TYR A 224 17.60 -1.83 13.61
CA TYR A 224 17.02 -0.57 14.09
C TYR A 224 16.14 -0.73 15.32
N GLY A 225 15.79 -1.97 15.70
CA GLY A 225 14.87 -2.28 16.80
C GLY A 225 15.48 -2.05 18.18
N LYS A 226 14.60 -1.94 19.17
CA LYS A 226 14.93 -1.94 20.61
C LYS A 226 14.45 -3.25 21.24
N GLU A 227 14.92 -3.57 22.43
CA GLU A 227 14.53 -4.81 23.10
C GLU A 227 13.02 -4.98 23.23
N TRP A 228 12.29 -3.92 23.59
CA TRP A 228 10.84 -3.98 23.73
C TRP A 228 10.09 -4.17 22.38
N THR A 229 10.69 -3.81 21.25
CA THR A 229 10.03 -3.94 19.92
C THR A 229 9.95 -5.39 19.44
N TRP A 230 10.62 -6.36 20.10
CA TRP A 230 10.42 -7.78 19.85
C TRP A 230 8.96 -8.23 20.08
N ILE A 231 8.22 -7.56 20.97
CA ILE A 231 6.79 -7.79 21.15
C ILE A 231 6.02 -7.49 19.87
N VAL A 232 6.36 -6.37 19.19
CA VAL A 232 5.71 -5.97 17.93
C VAL A 232 6.02 -6.98 16.83
N VAL A 233 7.28 -7.42 16.72
CA VAL A 233 7.68 -8.47 15.75
C VAL A 233 6.94 -9.77 16.03
N GLY A 234 6.80 -10.18 17.29
CA GLY A 234 6.05 -11.37 17.68
C GLY A 234 4.57 -11.29 17.28
N VAL A 235 3.93 -10.15 17.53
CA VAL A 235 2.53 -9.92 17.11
C VAL A 235 2.39 -9.94 15.59
N ALA A 236 3.30 -9.27 14.87
CA ALA A 236 3.29 -9.26 13.41
C ALA A 236 3.49 -10.67 12.82
N ALA A 237 4.43 -11.43 13.37
CA ALA A 237 4.66 -12.83 12.95
C ALA A 237 3.44 -13.71 13.22
N ALA A 238 2.85 -13.62 14.41
CA ALA A 238 1.64 -14.36 14.76
C ALA A 238 0.46 -13.99 13.82
N SER A 239 0.30 -12.71 13.49
CA SER A 239 -0.75 -12.25 12.57
C SER A 239 -0.53 -12.77 11.14
N LEU A 240 0.71 -12.77 10.65
CA LEU A 240 1.05 -13.33 9.33
C LEU A 240 0.82 -14.84 9.28
N LEU A 241 1.18 -15.56 10.34
CA LEU A 241 0.98 -17.02 10.41
C LEU A 241 -0.50 -17.39 10.57
N ALA A 242 -1.33 -16.54 11.17
CA ALA A 242 -2.76 -16.78 11.31
C ALA A 242 -3.53 -16.68 9.97
N VAL A 243 -2.93 -16.14 8.91
CA VAL A 243 -3.52 -16.02 7.56
C VAL A 243 -3.17 -17.24 6.69
N VAL A 244 -2.17 -18.05 7.09
CA VAL A 244 -1.73 -19.26 6.38
C VAL A 244 -2.50 -20.46 6.89
#